data_d974e3f926d8d7c18963ff8649a68e9c
#
_entry.id   d974e3f926d8d7c18963ff8649a68e9c
#
_cell.length_a   1.000
_cell.length_b   1.000
_cell.length_c   1.000
_cell.angle_alpha   90.00
_cell.angle_beta   90.00
_cell.angle_gamma   90.00
#
_symmetry.space_group_name_H-M   'P 1'
#
loop_
_entity.id
_entity.type
_entity.pdbx_description
1 polymer ?
#
loop_
_entity_poly.entity_id
_entity_poly.type
_entity_poly.pdbx_seq_one_letter_code
_entity_poly.pdbx_strand_id
1 'polypeptide(L)'
;MATRDFVVDVAVYQSTSMSAYKHAGARQVIVKLTEGIGYFNPKASDQVKSTHDNHMYLHAYHFATFSNNAGRAKEEAKFFVSRAKKLNISKKRYLWLDWETGDGNVVINSASSNTKAIMAFMKVCKDAGYKVGLYSGAYILRQNVDTAKIIKKYGTCLWVASYATMGRIDKPDFNYFPSMDGVAMWQFTDNWCGLGVDGNITLKELITDTAKAPAKKPAKKEIAKPKTPSICYVPVLYGNPNYKVRLLDSKGHYQKYIETNTHWKVWGVKMIKGMKCYKIGTDEQWVPAKFTKIVK
;
A
#
# COMPACT_ATOMS: atom_id res chain seq x y z
N MET A 1 12.66 18.50 -5.56
CA MET A 1 11.75 18.20 -4.42
C MET A 1 11.61 16.69 -4.33
N ALA A 2 11.72 16.11 -3.13
CA ALA A 2 11.44 14.69 -2.96
C ALA A 2 9.99 14.40 -3.36
N THR A 3 9.79 13.40 -4.21
CA THR A 3 8.45 12.96 -4.61
C THR A 3 7.75 12.38 -3.38
N ARG A 4 6.59 12.93 -3.04
CA ARG A 4 5.73 12.38 -1.98
C ARG A 4 4.89 11.24 -2.53
N ASP A 5 4.89 10.11 -1.84
CA ASP A 5 4.11 8.94 -2.23
C ASP A 5 2.86 8.80 -1.36
N PHE A 6 1.73 8.44 -1.98
CA PHE A 6 0.59 7.93 -1.23
C PHE A 6 0.89 6.50 -0.74
N VAL A 7 0.56 6.26 0.52
CA VAL A 7 0.75 4.99 1.21
C VAL A 7 -0.58 4.60 1.85
N VAL A 8 -0.94 3.34 1.81
CA VAL A 8 -2.07 2.80 2.56
C VAL A 8 -1.56 1.87 3.64
N ASP A 9 -2.23 1.83 4.78
CA ASP A 9 -1.98 0.81 5.78
C ASP A 9 -3.21 -0.08 5.96
N VAL A 10 -2.97 -1.38 6.12
CA VAL A 10 -3.99 -2.41 6.06
C VAL A 10 -3.84 -3.43 7.18
N ALA A 11 -4.97 -3.87 7.70
CA ALA A 11 -5.09 -4.91 8.72
C ALA A 11 -6.09 -5.98 8.29
N VAL A 12 -6.63 -6.72 9.24
CA VAL A 12 -7.63 -7.75 8.99
C VAL A 12 -8.94 -7.20 8.41
N TYR A 13 -9.25 -5.94 8.64
CA TYR A 13 -10.47 -5.30 8.19
C TYR A 13 -10.47 -4.98 6.69
N GLN A 14 -9.31 -4.73 6.11
CA GLN A 14 -9.17 -4.38 4.70
C GLN A 14 -9.15 -5.62 3.81
N SER A 15 -9.30 -5.38 2.51
CA SER A 15 -9.20 -6.41 1.46
C SER A 15 -7.82 -7.07 1.45
N THR A 16 -7.76 -8.33 0.98
CA THR A 16 -6.49 -8.97 0.60
C THR A 16 -5.95 -8.47 -0.74
N SER A 17 -6.79 -7.83 -1.57
CA SER A 17 -6.37 -7.28 -2.86
C SER A 17 -5.95 -5.81 -2.73
N MET A 18 -4.73 -5.50 -3.13
CA MET A 18 -4.18 -4.13 -3.16
C MET A 18 -4.49 -3.39 -4.46
N SER A 19 -5.18 -4.02 -5.40
CA SER A 19 -5.42 -3.48 -6.74
C SER A 19 -6.17 -2.16 -6.73
N ALA A 20 -7.23 -2.02 -5.91
CA ALA A 20 -8.01 -0.79 -5.81
C ALA A 20 -7.15 0.37 -5.31
N TYR A 21 -6.33 0.14 -4.30
CA TYR A 21 -5.42 1.15 -3.74
C TYR A 21 -4.34 1.57 -4.74
N LYS A 22 -3.80 0.60 -5.49
CA LYS A 22 -2.87 0.88 -6.59
C LYS A 22 -3.49 1.77 -7.66
N HIS A 23 -4.73 1.48 -8.06
CA HIS A 23 -5.45 2.28 -9.06
C HIS A 23 -5.79 3.69 -8.57
N ALA A 24 -6.02 3.86 -7.26
CA ALA A 24 -6.21 5.18 -6.65
C ALA A 24 -4.91 6.00 -6.55
N GLY A 25 -3.75 5.37 -6.78
CA GLY A 25 -2.46 6.05 -6.82
C GLY A 25 -1.50 5.71 -5.68
N ALA A 26 -1.85 4.78 -4.77
CA ALA A 26 -0.93 4.32 -3.74
C ALA A 26 0.29 3.62 -4.36
N ARG A 27 1.47 3.99 -3.89
CA ARG A 27 2.74 3.36 -4.32
C ARG A 27 3.29 2.39 -3.28
N GLN A 28 2.89 2.55 -2.04
CA GLN A 28 3.41 1.79 -0.91
C GLN A 28 2.26 1.25 -0.06
N VAL A 29 2.48 0.12 0.59
CA VAL A 29 1.55 -0.52 1.52
C VAL A 29 2.27 -0.84 2.81
N ILE A 30 1.62 -0.63 3.94
CA ILE A 30 2.07 -1.07 5.26
C ILE A 30 1.09 -2.12 5.76
N VAL A 31 1.53 -3.35 5.95
CA VAL A 31 0.66 -4.46 6.36
C VAL A 31 0.82 -4.71 7.86
N LYS A 32 -0.30 -4.74 8.63
CA LYS A 32 -0.28 -5.26 10.01
C LYS A 32 0.15 -6.71 9.96
N LEU A 33 1.24 -7.06 10.61
CA LEU A 33 1.63 -8.45 10.75
C LEU A 33 1.20 -9.03 12.10
N THR A 34 1.45 -8.30 13.18
CA THR A 34 1.32 -8.83 14.53
C THR A 34 0.77 -7.80 15.51
N GLU A 35 0.27 -8.32 16.63
CA GLU A 35 -0.15 -7.57 17.80
C GLU A 35 0.24 -8.37 19.04
N GLY A 36 0.82 -7.70 20.05
CA GLY A 36 1.34 -8.40 21.22
C GLY A 36 2.27 -9.55 20.84
N ILE A 37 2.23 -10.63 21.61
CA ILE A 37 3.04 -11.83 21.35
C ILE A 37 2.26 -13.00 20.77
N GLY A 38 0.94 -12.87 20.59
CA GLY A 38 0.06 -14.00 20.22
C GLY A 38 -0.69 -13.82 18.91
N TYR A 39 -0.98 -12.59 18.51
CA TYR A 39 -1.77 -12.35 17.31
C TYR A 39 -0.90 -12.19 16.06
N PHE A 40 -1.31 -12.89 15.01
CA PHE A 40 -0.79 -12.73 13.65
C PHE A 40 -1.98 -12.46 12.71
N ASN A 41 -1.90 -11.39 11.92
CA ASN A 41 -2.97 -11.03 10.99
C ASN A 41 -3.21 -12.16 9.97
N PRO A 42 -4.38 -12.80 9.98
CA PRO A 42 -4.66 -13.95 9.10
C PRO A 42 -4.63 -13.58 7.61
N LYS A 43 -4.85 -12.31 7.27
CA LYS A 43 -4.79 -11.82 5.89
C LYS A 43 -3.39 -11.37 5.44
N ALA A 44 -2.41 -11.31 6.35
CA ALA A 44 -1.10 -10.73 6.05
C ALA A 44 -0.39 -11.38 4.86
N SER A 45 -0.43 -12.71 4.74
CA SER A 45 0.22 -13.42 3.63
C SER A 45 -0.34 -13.02 2.27
N ASP A 46 -1.68 -12.92 2.16
CA ASP A 46 -2.34 -12.56 0.92
C ASP A 46 -2.17 -11.07 0.60
N GLN A 47 -2.23 -10.21 1.63
CA GLN A 47 -1.96 -8.77 1.48
C GLN A 47 -0.52 -8.50 1.01
N VAL A 48 0.46 -9.21 1.58
CA VAL A 48 1.86 -9.16 1.16
C VAL A 48 2.01 -9.63 -0.29
N LYS A 49 1.43 -10.80 -0.62
CA LYS A 49 1.46 -11.33 -1.99
C LYS A 49 0.85 -10.33 -2.98
N SER A 50 -0.35 -9.83 -2.67
CA SER A 50 -1.04 -8.86 -3.55
C SER A 50 -0.28 -7.55 -3.69
N THR A 51 0.44 -7.09 -2.65
CA THR A 51 1.31 -5.92 -2.73
C THR A 51 2.40 -6.11 -3.79
N HIS A 52 3.05 -7.28 -3.81
CA HIS A 52 4.07 -7.62 -4.81
C HIS A 52 3.48 -7.78 -6.20
N ASP A 53 2.34 -8.48 -6.34
CA ASP A 53 1.66 -8.68 -7.62
C ASP A 53 1.25 -7.36 -8.29
N ASN A 54 0.94 -6.33 -7.48
CA ASN A 54 0.61 -4.99 -7.94
C ASN A 54 1.84 -4.06 -8.07
N HIS A 55 3.06 -4.59 -7.93
CA HIS A 55 4.32 -3.82 -8.00
C HIS A 55 4.35 -2.61 -7.07
N MET A 56 3.82 -2.77 -5.85
CA MET A 56 3.86 -1.77 -4.79
C MET A 56 4.99 -2.08 -3.81
N TYR A 57 5.50 -1.05 -3.16
CA TYR A 57 6.50 -1.23 -2.11
C TYR A 57 5.81 -1.61 -0.80
N LEU A 58 6.41 -2.58 -0.12
CA LEU A 58 5.85 -3.21 1.07
C LEU A 58 6.60 -2.81 2.33
N HIS A 59 5.88 -2.34 3.34
CA HIS A 59 6.32 -2.19 4.71
C HIS A 59 5.46 -3.04 5.63
N ALA A 60 5.80 -3.09 6.92
CA ALA A 60 5.00 -3.81 7.89
C ALA A 60 4.86 -3.05 9.20
N TYR A 61 3.79 -3.32 9.96
CA TYR A 61 3.63 -2.79 11.29
C TYR A 61 3.21 -3.83 12.32
N HIS A 62 3.45 -3.49 13.58
CA HIS A 62 3.11 -4.23 14.78
C HIS A 62 2.33 -3.34 15.73
N PHE A 63 1.16 -3.76 16.17
CA PHE A 63 0.40 -3.08 17.21
C PHE A 63 0.91 -3.50 18.59
N ALA A 64 1.31 -2.52 19.39
CA ALA A 64 1.89 -2.74 20.71
C ALA A 64 0.83 -3.09 21.76
N THR A 65 1.18 -3.98 22.68
CA THR A 65 0.42 -4.25 23.91
C THR A 65 1.28 -4.15 25.17
N PHE A 66 2.53 -3.71 25.02
CA PHE A 66 3.53 -3.70 26.09
C PHE A 66 3.48 -2.46 27.00
N SER A 67 2.68 -1.46 26.67
CA SER A 67 2.58 -0.18 27.43
C SER A 67 3.96 0.46 27.64
N ASN A 68 4.48 0.51 28.88
CA ASN A 68 5.80 1.00 29.23
C ASN A 68 6.79 -0.10 29.66
N ASN A 69 6.45 -1.38 29.44
CA ASN A 69 7.29 -2.51 29.83
C ASN A 69 8.34 -2.82 28.76
N ALA A 70 9.59 -2.44 28.99
CA ALA A 70 10.68 -2.64 28.06
C ALA A 70 11.07 -4.13 27.84
N GLY A 71 10.81 -5.01 28.80
CA GLY A 71 11.02 -6.47 28.66
C GLY A 71 10.02 -7.02 27.65
N ARG A 72 8.73 -6.76 27.85
CA ARG A 72 7.65 -7.16 26.94
C ARG A 72 7.81 -6.57 25.55
N ALA A 73 8.22 -5.31 25.45
CA ALA A 73 8.52 -4.68 24.18
C ALA A 73 9.55 -5.42 23.34
N LYS A 74 10.59 -5.98 23.98
CA LYS A 74 11.59 -6.82 23.30
C LYS A 74 11.02 -8.15 22.84
N GLU A 75 10.12 -8.78 23.60
CA GLU A 75 9.46 -10.02 23.22
C GLU A 75 8.53 -9.82 22.03
N GLU A 76 7.71 -8.78 22.06
CA GLU A 76 6.83 -8.39 20.94
C GLU A 76 7.64 -8.09 19.68
N ALA A 77 8.75 -7.35 19.81
CA ALA A 77 9.63 -7.07 18.68
C ALA A 77 10.27 -8.33 18.08
N LYS A 78 10.70 -9.29 18.91
CA LYS A 78 11.21 -10.60 18.43
C LYS A 78 10.14 -11.38 17.67
N PHE A 79 8.91 -11.39 18.18
CA PHE A 79 7.78 -12.02 17.52
C PHE A 79 7.50 -11.36 16.16
N PHE A 80 7.40 -10.02 16.11
CA PHE A 80 7.21 -9.25 14.88
C PHE A 80 8.31 -9.54 13.84
N VAL A 81 9.59 -9.47 14.25
CA VAL A 81 10.73 -9.77 13.38
C VAL A 81 10.66 -11.19 12.83
N SER A 82 10.23 -12.17 13.64
CA SER A 82 10.09 -13.56 13.19
C SER A 82 9.05 -13.69 12.06
N ARG A 83 7.93 -12.95 12.17
CA ARG A 83 6.86 -12.94 11.16
C ARG A 83 7.28 -12.17 9.90
N ALA A 84 7.97 -11.02 10.06
CA ALA A 84 8.54 -10.30 8.96
C ALA A 84 9.53 -11.14 8.13
N LYS A 85 10.38 -11.93 8.80
CA LYS A 85 11.28 -12.90 8.13
C LYS A 85 10.52 -13.99 7.39
N LYS A 86 9.48 -14.58 7.99
CA LYS A 86 8.65 -15.64 7.35
C LYS A 86 7.96 -15.14 6.10
N LEU A 87 7.54 -13.87 6.06
CA LEU A 87 6.92 -13.24 4.90
C LEU A 87 7.93 -12.58 3.95
N ASN A 88 9.23 -12.80 4.13
CA ASN A 88 10.29 -12.26 3.28
C ASN A 88 10.24 -10.72 3.15
N ILE A 89 9.84 -10.01 4.22
CA ILE A 89 9.90 -8.55 4.22
C ILE A 89 11.36 -8.12 4.06
N SER A 90 11.65 -7.31 3.06
CA SER A 90 13.00 -6.86 2.76
C SER A 90 13.60 -6.02 3.90
N LYS A 91 14.88 -6.21 4.20
CA LYS A 91 15.63 -5.40 5.17
C LYS A 91 15.70 -3.91 4.78
N LYS A 92 15.47 -3.60 3.53
CA LYS A 92 15.43 -2.22 3.02
C LYS A 92 14.10 -1.51 3.32
N ARG A 93 13.15 -2.18 3.95
CA ARG A 93 11.81 -1.68 4.30
C ARG A 93 11.73 -1.32 5.77
N TYR A 94 10.72 -0.55 6.10
CA TYR A 94 10.42 -0.18 7.48
C TYR A 94 9.63 -1.28 8.19
N LEU A 95 10.00 -1.56 9.42
CA LEU A 95 9.18 -2.17 10.44
C LEU A 95 8.71 -1.05 11.38
N TRP A 96 7.42 -0.77 11.34
CA TRP A 96 6.80 0.29 12.13
C TRP A 96 6.26 -0.28 13.44
N LEU A 97 6.53 0.41 14.54
CA LEU A 97 5.86 0.18 15.81
C LEU A 97 4.64 1.08 15.86
N ASP A 98 3.47 0.51 15.96
CA ASP A 98 2.22 1.18 16.24
C ASP A 98 2.01 1.17 17.75
N TRP A 99 2.19 2.33 18.38
CA TRP A 99 2.12 2.50 19.84
C TRP A 99 1.07 3.55 20.18
N GLU A 100 -0.14 3.11 20.40
CA GLU A 100 -1.31 3.93 20.71
C GLU A 100 -2.19 3.25 21.75
N THR A 101 -3.26 3.90 22.21
CA THR A 101 -4.21 3.30 23.14
C THR A 101 -5.06 2.26 22.43
N GLY A 102 -5.19 1.07 23.01
CA GLY A 102 -6.03 -0.02 22.50
C GLY A 102 -5.47 -1.38 22.91
N ASP A 103 -6.32 -2.37 22.90
CA ASP A 103 -5.99 -3.80 23.14
C ASP A 103 -5.07 -4.03 24.36
N GLY A 104 -5.30 -3.25 25.42
CA GLY A 104 -4.53 -3.30 26.67
C GLY A 104 -3.25 -2.49 26.67
N ASN A 105 -2.92 -1.77 25.59
CA ASN A 105 -1.79 -0.85 25.58
C ASN A 105 -2.16 0.46 26.29
N VAL A 106 -1.44 0.79 27.36
CA VAL A 106 -1.66 1.98 28.20
C VAL A 106 -0.58 3.00 27.90
N VAL A 107 -0.98 4.19 27.41
CA VAL A 107 -0.05 5.26 27.00
C VAL A 107 0.16 6.37 28.04
N ILE A 108 -0.70 6.43 29.06
CA ILE A 108 -0.71 7.51 30.09
C ILE A 108 0.38 7.39 31.18
N ASN A 109 1.37 6.51 30.97
CA ASN A 109 2.54 6.41 31.82
C ASN A 109 3.52 7.59 31.59
N SER A 110 4.59 7.67 32.38
CA SER A 110 5.58 8.73 32.17
C SER A 110 6.23 8.64 30.78
N ALA A 111 6.44 9.78 30.14
CA ALA A 111 7.09 9.86 28.83
C ALA A 111 8.46 9.16 28.81
N SER A 112 9.20 9.23 29.90
CA SER A 112 10.50 8.57 30.04
C SER A 112 10.38 7.06 29.98
N SER A 113 9.44 6.44 30.74
CA SER A 113 9.24 5.00 30.75
C SER A 113 8.68 4.47 29.43
N ASN A 114 7.71 5.18 28.84
CA ASN A 114 7.16 4.89 27.51
C ASN A 114 8.26 4.89 26.46
N THR A 115 9.04 5.97 26.40
CA THR A 115 10.16 6.09 25.45
C THR A 115 11.19 5.00 25.61
N LYS A 116 11.51 4.59 26.85
CA LYS A 116 12.41 3.46 27.11
C LYS A 116 11.88 2.15 26.49
N ALA A 117 10.60 1.86 26.67
CA ALA A 117 9.98 0.65 26.12
C ALA A 117 9.90 0.70 24.57
N ILE A 118 9.46 1.83 24.00
CA ILE A 118 9.43 2.08 22.55
C ILE A 118 10.83 1.87 21.94
N MET A 119 11.85 2.48 22.53
CA MET A 119 13.24 2.34 22.05
C MET A 119 13.79 0.92 22.20
N ALA A 120 13.33 0.15 23.21
CA ALA A 120 13.72 -1.26 23.36
C ALA A 120 13.15 -2.11 22.23
N PHE A 121 11.89 -1.88 21.82
CA PHE A 121 11.27 -2.51 20.64
C PHE A 121 12.03 -2.15 19.36
N MET A 122 12.18 -0.85 19.09
CA MET A 122 12.83 -0.35 17.87
C MET A 122 14.26 -0.86 17.75
N LYS A 123 14.99 -1.00 18.87
CA LYS A 123 16.34 -1.55 18.87
C LYS A 123 16.39 -2.99 18.37
N VAL A 124 15.47 -3.85 18.81
CA VAL A 124 15.42 -5.25 18.35
C VAL A 124 15.17 -5.33 16.85
N CYS A 125 14.24 -4.54 16.32
CA CYS A 125 13.97 -4.49 14.88
C CYS A 125 15.17 -3.94 14.09
N LYS A 126 15.85 -2.92 14.62
CA LYS A 126 17.05 -2.33 14.02
C LYS A 126 18.22 -3.30 13.99
N ASP A 127 18.48 -3.99 15.12
CA ASP A 127 19.54 -5.00 15.24
C ASP A 127 19.27 -6.20 14.31
N ALA A 128 18.00 -6.49 14.02
CA ALA A 128 17.61 -7.47 13.02
C ALA A 128 17.85 -7.00 11.57
N GLY A 129 18.31 -5.77 11.36
CA GLY A 129 18.72 -5.19 10.08
C GLY A 129 17.64 -4.43 9.33
N TYR A 130 16.47 -4.18 9.92
CA TYR A 130 15.40 -3.42 9.30
C TYR A 130 15.52 -1.92 9.52
N LYS A 131 14.91 -1.10 8.65
CA LYS A 131 14.61 0.28 8.97
C LYS A 131 13.48 0.29 10.00
N VAL A 132 13.48 1.24 10.92
CA VAL A 132 12.51 1.29 12.02
C VAL A 132 11.85 2.66 12.11
N GLY A 133 10.58 2.67 12.52
CA GLY A 133 9.83 3.89 12.80
C GLY A 133 8.77 3.67 13.86
N LEU A 134 8.23 4.76 14.35
CA LEU A 134 7.20 4.82 15.37
C LEU A 134 5.94 5.49 14.80
N TYR A 135 4.80 4.80 14.88
CA TYR A 135 3.48 5.37 14.66
C TYR A 135 2.78 5.66 15.97
N SER A 136 2.11 6.80 16.01
CA SER A 136 1.10 7.13 16.98
C SER A 136 0.32 8.40 16.57
N GLY A 137 -0.76 8.70 17.27
CA GLY A 137 -1.47 9.96 17.16
C GLY A 137 -0.60 11.16 17.61
N ALA A 138 -0.74 12.31 16.94
CA ALA A 138 0.05 13.52 17.22
C ALA A 138 -0.04 13.96 18.69
N TYR A 139 -1.21 13.85 19.29
CA TYR A 139 -1.42 14.19 20.71
C TYR A 139 -0.62 13.28 21.63
N ILE A 140 -0.70 11.95 21.41
CA ILE A 140 0.02 10.95 22.21
C ILE A 140 1.54 11.18 22.12
N LEU A 141 2.06 11.41 20.92
CA LEU A 141 3.49 11.68 20.72
C LEU A 141 3.96 12.92 21.51
N ARG A 142 3.17 13.99 21.51
CA ARG A 142 3.52 15.23 22.21
C ARG A 142 3.47 15.10 23.74
N GLN A 143 2.51 14.34 24.25
CA GLN A 143 2.27 14.28 25.70
C GLN A 143 3.01 13.12 26.38
N ASN A 144 3.18 11.99 25.69
CA ASN A 144 3.53 10.74 26.34
C ASN A 144 4.85 10.13 25.85
N VAL A 145 5.55 10.80 24.91
CA VAL A 145 6.79 10.29 24.32
C VAL A 145 7.86 11.38 24.21
N ASP A 146 9.08 11.07 24.61
CA ASP A 146 10.26 11.90 24.31
C ASP A 146 10.69 11.64 22.84
N THR A 147 10.01 12.29 21.91
CA THR A 147 10.26 12.13 20.47
C THR A 147 11.66 12.64 20.08
N ALA A 148 12.18 13.66 20.77
CA ALA A 148 13.52 14.19 20.50
C ALA A 148 14.60 13.12 20.72
N LYS A 149 14.47 12.32 21.79
CA LYS A 149 15.37 11.21 22.07
C LYS A 149 15.30 10.11 21.01
N ILE A 150 14.10 9.80 20.50
CA ILE A 150 13.89 8.82 19.43
C ILE A 150 14.53 9.33 18.14
N ILE A 151 14.24 10.58 17.75
CA ILE A 151 14.76 11.22 16.54
C ILE A 151 16.29 11.32 16.57
N LYS A 152 16.86 11.68 17.72
CA LYS A 152 18.32 11.71 17.91
C LYS A 152 18.96 10.37 17.59
N LYS A 153 18.30 9.25 17.88
CA LYS A 153 18.84 7.89 17.68
C LYS A 153 18.54 7.31 16.30
N TYR A 154 17.35 7.55 15.77
CA TYR A 154 16.86 6.87 14.57
C TYR A 154 16.63 7.81 13.38
N GLY A 155 16.83 9.13 13.57
CA GLY A 155 16.58 10.16 12.55
C GLY A 155 15.09 10.41 12.32
N THR A 156 14.75 10.92 11.15
CA THR A 156 13.36 11.14 10.72
C THR A 156 12.65 9.79 10.58
N CYS A 157 11.84 9.41 11.60
CA CYS A 157 11.28 8.08 11.75
C CYS A 157 9.87 8.04 12.37
N LEU A 158 9.20 9.20 12.49
CA LEU A 158 7.84 9.25 13.01
C LEU A 158 6.81 9.10 11.88
N TRP A 159 5.82 8.27 12.11
CA TRP A 159 4.59 8.17 11.33
C TRP A 159 3.46 8.68 12.21
N VAL A 160 2.89 9.81 11.85
CA VAL A 160 2.01 10.56 12.74
C VAL A 160 0.60 10.61 12.20
N ALA A 161 -0.37 10.19 13.02
CA ALA A 161 -1.79 10.35 12.70
C ALA A 161 -2.31 11.70 13.17
N SER A 162 -2.94 12.43 12.25
CA SER A 162 -3.67 13.66 12.53
C SER A 162 -4.64 13.94 11.39
N TYR A 163 -5.94 13.90 11.67
CA TYR A 163 -6.97 14.04 10.66
C TYR A 163 -7.61 15.43 10.75
N ALA A 164 -7.87 16.05 9.61
CA ALA A 164 -8.64 17.29 9.55
C ALA A 164 -10.11 17.06 9.93
N THR A 165 -10.65 15.92 9.49
CA THR A 165 -12.00 15.44 9.77
C THR A 165 -12.04 13.93 9.57
N MET A 166 -13.09 13.29 10.07
CA MET A 166 -13.37 11.89 9.78
C MET A 166 -14.03 11.73 8.41
N GLY A 167 -13.90 10.55 7.82
CA GLY A 167 -14.52 10.20 6.55
C GLY A 167 -13.63 10.40 5.33
N ARG A 168 -14.23 10.45 4.15
CA ARG A 168 -13.49 10.45 2.89
C ARG A 168 -12.63 11.68 2.69
N ILE A 169 -11.33 11.47 2.56
CA ILE A 169 -10.34 12.49 2.14
C ILE A 169 -9.48 11.90 1.01
N ASP A 170 -9.46 12.58 -0.14
CA ASP A 170 -8.72 12.11 -1.31
C ASP A 170 -7.27 12.63 -1.33
N LYS A 171 -7.02 13.81 -0.74
CA LYS A 171 -5.70 14.45 -0.70
C LYS A 171 -5.45 15.11 0.66
N PRO A 172 -4.21 15.08 1.18
CA PRO A 172 -3.88 15.74 2.42
C PRO A 172 -3.98 17.27 2.29
N ASP A 173 -4.64 17.90 3.25
CA ASP A 173 -4.61 19.35 3.42
C ASP A 173 -3.52 19.71 4.43
N PHE A 174 -2.42 20.29 3.97
CA PHE A 174 -1.26 20.63 4.79
C PHE A 174 -1.50 21.72 5.83
N ASN A 175 -2.65 22.41 5.82
CA ASN A 175 -3.06 23.28 6.92
C ASN A 175 -3.31 22.49 8.21
N TYR A 176 -3.62 21.20 8.11
CA TYR A 176 -3.83 20.29 9.25
C TYR A 176 -2.62 19.38 9.53
N PHE A 177 -1.49 19.66 8.89
CA PHE A 177 -0.28 18.89 9.14
C PHE A 177 0.16 19.01 10.61
N PRO A 178 0.42 17.89 11.30
CA PRO A 178 0.85 17.91 12.70
C PRO A 178 2.31 18.36 12.80
N SER A 179 2.57 19.67 12.75
CA SER A 179 3.92 20.24 12.79
C SER A 179 4.73 19.69 13.97
N MET A 180 5.60 18.73 13.68
CA MET A 180 6.51 18.03 14.59
C MET A 180 7.82 17.74 13.88
N ASP A 181 8.92 17.70 14.64
CA ASP A 181 10.19 17.23 14.11
C ASP A 181 10.17 15.72 13.84
N GLY A 182 10.96 15.29 12.88
CA GLY A 182 11.18 13.87 12.61
C GLY A 182 10.04 13.11 11.93
N VAL A 183 9.02 13.80 11.41
CA VAL A 183 7.90 13.16 10.70
C VAL A 183 8.37 12.64 9.34
N ALA A 184 8.39 11.33 9.19
CA ALA A 184 8.70 10.64 7.95
C ALA A 184 7.45 10.43 7.08
N MET A 185 6.29 10.29 7.72
CA MET A 185 5.01 10.02 7.07
C MET A 185 3.86 10.55 7.93
N TRP A 186 2.83 11.06 7.28
CA TRP A 186 1.61 11.55 7.89
C TRP A 186 0.41 10.73 7.44
N GLN A 187 -0.30 10.13 8.40
CA GLN A 187 -1.62 9.52 8.17
C GLN A 187 -2.66 10.64 8.33
N PHE A 188 -3.32 10.98 7.23
CA PHE A 188 -4.19 12.15 7.17
C PHE A 188 -5.69 11.81 7.08
N THR A 189 -6.03 10.53 6.96
CA THR A 189 -7.42 10.05 6.88
C THR A 189 -7.53 8.57 7.22
N ASP A 190 -8.69 8.20 7.73
CA ASP A 190 -9.16 6.83 7.95
C ASP A 190 -9.95 6.26 6.75
N ASN A 191 -10.23 7.09 5.74
CA ASN A 191 -11.02 6.67 4.58
C ASN A 191 -10.52 7.32 3.28
N TRP A 192 -9.33 6.90 2.84
CA TRP A 192 -8.71 7.46 1.65
C TRP A 192 -9.48 7.11 0.38
N CYS A 193 -9.83 8.14 -0.39
CA CYS A 193 -10.59 8.02 -1.65
C CYS A 193 -11.94 7.29 -1.50
N GLY A 194 -12.46 7.15 -0.28
CA GLY A 194 -13.69 6.38 -0.02
C GLY A 194 -13.51 4.87 -0.13
N LEU A 195 -12.27 4.37 0.01
CA LEU A 195 -11.93 2.96 -0.15
C LEU A 195 -11.92 2.16 1.17
N GLY A 196 -12.33 2.79 2.30
CA GLY A 196 -12.33 2.14 3.62
C GLY A 196 -10.94 1.71 4.07
N VAL A 197 -9.94 2.53 3.78
CA VAL A 197 -8.53 2.29 4.11
C VAL A 197 -7.87 3.58 4.55
N ASP A 198 -6.95 3.48 5.50
CA ASP A 198 -6.18 4.60 5.99
C ASP A 198 -5.23 5.13 4.92
N GLY A 199 -5.20 6.46 4.78
CA GLY A 199 -4.40 7.15 3.79
C GLY A 199 -3.27 7.96 4.38
N ASN A 200 -2.09 7.78 3.80
CA ASN A 200 -0.86 8.41 4.26
C ASN A 200 -0.14 9.13 3.12
N ILE A 201 0.68 10.12 3.49
CA ILE A 201 1.59 10.81 2.58
C ILE A 201 3.01 10.79 3.14
N THR A 202 3.99 10.39 2.33
CA THR A 202 5.39 10.44 2.76
C THR A 202 5.92 11.87 2.78
N LEU A 203 6.70 12.21 3.79
CA LEU A 203 7.42 13.49 3.89
C LEU A 203 8.91 13.33 3.69
N LYS A 204 9.36 12.08 3.71
CA LYS A 204 10.70 11.61 3.46
C LYS A 204 10.64 10.47 2.47
N GLU A 205 11.67 10.30 1.67
CA GLU A 205 11.81 9.11 0.83
C GLU A 205 12.02 7.87 1.71
N LEU A 206 11.02 6.97 1.73
CA LEU A 206 11.10 5.71 2.47
C LEU A 206 11.82 4.62 1.67
N ILE A 207 11.72 4.70 0.34
CA ILE A 207 12.29 3.75 -0.61
C ILE A 207 13.60 4.32 -1.15
N THR A 208 14.72 3.84 -0.63
CA THR A 208 16.07 4.31 -1.00
C THR A 208 16.81 3.33 -1.92
N ASP A 209 16.19 2.21 -2.24
CA ASP A 209 16.73 1.15 -3.09
C ASP A 209 16.02 1.08 -4.46
N THR A 210 15.46 2.19 -4.90
CA THR A 210 15.26 2.33 -6.33
C THR A 210 16.66 2.20 -6.93
N ALA A 211 17.03 1.00 -7.36
CA ALA A 211 18.15 0.85 -8.25
C ALA A 211 18.00 2.00 -9.25
N LYS A 212 19.01 2.87 -9.40
CA LYS A 212 19.15 3.64 -10.63
C LYS A 212 18.85 2.61 -11.70
N ALA A 213 17.69 2.71 -12.34
CA ALA A 213 17.43 1.89 -13.51
C ALA A 213 18.72 2.05 -14.30
N PRO A 214 19.46 0.96 -14.59
CA PRO A 214 20.68 1.09 -15.38
C PRO A 214 20.23 1.95 -16.54
N ALA A 215 20.93 3.07 -16.77
CA ALA A 215 20.60 3.98 -17.84
C ALA A 215 20.35 3.06 -19.04
N LYS A 216 19.12 2.94 -19.47
CA LYS A 216 18.75 2.07 -20.57
C LYS A 216 19.56 2.56 -21.75
N LYS A 217 20.72 1.96 -21.99
CA LYS A 217 21.10 1.70 -23.38
C LYS A 217 19.88 0.99 -23.95
N PRO A 218 19.31 1.47 -25.05
CA PRO A 218 18.19 0.79 -25.67
C PRO A 218 18.70 -0.56 -26.19
N ALA A 219 18.69 -1.57 -25.35
CA ALA A 219 18.69 -2.92 -25.85
C ALA A 219 17.31 -3.12 -26.43
N LYS A 220 17.20 -2.98 -27.76
CA LYS A 220 16.17 -3.64 -28.55
C LYS A 220 16.15 -5.13 -28.19
N LYS A 221 15.48 -5.49 -27.12
CA LYS A 221 14.77 -6.75 -27.07
C LYS A 221 13.44 -6.44 -27.76
N GLU A 222 13.35 -6.83 -29.01
CA GLU A 222 12.07 -7.06 -29.66
C GLU A 222 11.26 -7.94 -28.70
N ILE A 223 10.36 -7.32 -27.93
CA ILE A 223 9.27 -8.06 -27.29
C ILE A 223 8.50 -8.58 -28.48
N ALA A 224 8.55 -9.89 -28.69
CA ALA A 224 7.76 -10.54 -29.72
C ALA A 224 6.35 -9.95 -29.61
N LYS A 225 5.92 -9.24 -30.63
CA LYS A 225 4.59 -8.64 -30.70
C LYS A 225 3.62 -9.77 -30.40
N PRO A 226 2.75 -9.67 -29.37
CA PRO A 226 1.79 -10.72 -29.09
C PRO A 226 1.02 -10.95 -30.39
N LYS A 227 0.97 -12.21 -30.85
CA LYS A 227 0.25 -12.57 -32.10
C LYS A 227 -1.15 -11.97 -31.98
N THR A 228 -1.49 -11.06 -32.89
CA THR A 228 -2.82 -10.44 -32.91
C THR A 228 -3.83 -11.54 -33.24
N PRO A 229 -4.80 -11.83 -32.37
CA PRO A 229 -5.81 -12.83 -32.70
C PRO A 229 -6.64 -12.39 -33.89
N SER A 230 -7.04 -13.31 -34.75
CA SER A 230 -7.79 -12.97 -35.96
C SER A 230 -9.25 -12.63 -35.70
N ILE A 231 -9.89 -13.28 -34.72
CA ILE A 231 -11.29 -13.04 -34.33
C ILE A 231 -11.44 -13.14 -32.82
N CYS A 232 -12.19 -12.24 -32.20
CA CYS A 232 -12.69 -12.36 -30.83
C CYS A 232 -14.22 -12.47 -30.83
N TYR A 233 -14.71 -13.33 -29.94
CA TYR A 233 -16.13 -13.52 -29.66
C TYR A 233 -16.48 -12.83 -28.33
N VAL A 234 -17.53 -12.04 -28.30
CA VAL A 234 -18.11 -11.42 -27.10
C VAL A 234 -19.28 -12.31 -26.68
N PRO A 235 -19.11 -13.21 -25.68
CA PRO A 235 -20.18 -14.12 -25.27
C PRO A 235 -21.31 -13.38 -24.57
N VAL A 236 -22.44 -14.06 -24.38
CA VAL A 236 -23.45 -13.61 -23.40
C VAL A 236 -22.81 -13.54 -22.02
N LEU A 237 -22.87 -12.39 -21.37
CA LEU A 237 -22.22 -12.14 -20.09
C LEU A 237 -23.26 -12.15 -18.97
N TYR A 238 -22.89 -12.72 -17.84
CA TYR A 238 -23.71 -12.78 -16.63
C TYR A 238 -25.10 -13.42 -16.81
N GLY A 239 -25.24 -14.30 -17.82
CA GLY A 239 -26.53 -14.93 -18.15
C GLY A 239 -27.58 -13.97 -18.76
N ASN A 240 -27.18 -12.73 -19.07
CA ASN A 240 -28.10 -11.72 -19.62
C ASN A 240 -27.82 -11.51 -21.12
N PRO A 241 -28.70 -11.96 -22.04
CA PRO A 241 -28.52 -11.78 -23.48
C PRO A 241 -28.58 -10.34 -23.94
N ASN A 242 -29.19 -9.44 -23.16
CA ASN A 242 -29.30 -8.02 -23.45
C ASN A 242 -28.13 -7.19 -22.86
N TYR A 243 -27.13 -7.86 -22.24
CA TYR A 243 -25.96 -7.17 -21.72
C TYR A 243 -25.13 -6.60 -22.87
N LYS A 244 -24.70 -5.32 -22.70
CA LYS A 244 -23.89 -4.61 -23.71
C LYS A 244 -22.50 -4.34 -23.14
N VAL A 245 -21.48 -4.58 -23.93
CA VAL A 245 -20.10 -4.27 -23.55
C VAL A 245 -19.72 -2.88 -24.03
N ARG A 246 -19.23 -2.06 -23.11
CA ARG A 246 -18.78 -0.72 -23.40
C ARG A 246 -17.38 -0.72 -23.99
N LEU A 247 -17.20 -0.07 -25.13
CA LEU A 247 -15.90 0.10 -25.77
C LEU A 247 -15.11 1.25 -25.14
N LEU A 248 -13.81 1.25 -25.40
CA LEU A 248 -12.89 2.31 -25.02
C LEU A 248 -12.27 2.96 -26.26
N ASP A 249 -11.84 4.20 -26.17
CA ASP A 249 -10.88 4.77 -27.09
C ASP A 249 -9.45 4.35 -26.76
N SER A 250 -8.50 4.74 -27.56
CA SER A 250 -7.07 4.42 -27.37
C SER A 250 -6.45 5.06 -26.15
N LYS A 251 -7.14 6.00 -25.48
CA LYS A 251 -6.74 6.67 -24.23
C LYS A 251 -7.49 6.12 -23.00
N GLY A 252 -8.49 5.25 -23.23
CA GLY A 252 -9.26 4.60 -22.19
C GLY A 252 -10.49 5.40 -21.71
N HIS A 253 -11.01 6.30 -22.54
CA HIS A 253 -12.32 6.92 -22.32
C HIS A 253 -13.40 6.00 -22.88
N TYR A 254 -14.54 5.98 -22.22
CA TYR A 254 -15.69 5.20 -22.64
C TYR A 254 -16.29 5.73 -23.94
N GLN A 255 -16.59 4.79 -24.83
CA GLN A 255 -17.22 5.03 -26.11
C GLN A 255 -18.59 4.31 -26.19
N LYS A 256 -19.05 4.00 -27.40
CA LYS A 256 -20.30 3.27 -27.64
C LYS A 256 -20.28 1.85 -27.07
N TYR A 257 -21.43 1.23 -27.05
CA TYR A 257 -21.63 -0.17 -26.66
C TYR A 257 -21.65 -1.08 -27.87
N ILE A 258 -21.28 -2.36 -27.64
CA ILE A 258 -21.50 -3.48 -28.56
C ILE A 258 -22.38 -4.54 -27.86
N GLU A 259 -23.12 -5.26 -28.67
CA GLU A 259 -23.96 -6.37 -28.21
C GLU A 259 -23.09 -7.57 -27.82
N THR A 260 -23.58 -8.39 -26.88
CA THR A 260 -23.05 -9.73 -26.63
C THR A 260 -23.50 -10.70 -27.73
N ASN A 261 -22.96 -11.92 -27.72
CA ASN A 261 -23.17 -12.93 -28.76
C ASN A 261 -22.72 -12.48 -30.16
N THR A 262 -21.62 -11.69 -30.23
CA THR A 262 -21.09 -11.12 -31.47
C THR A 262 -19.63 -11.50 -31.70
N HIS A 263 -19.22 -11.57 -32.97
CA HIS A 263 -17.85 -11.86 -33.40
C HIS A 263 -17.24 -10.65 -34.06
N TRP A 264 -15.97 -10.36 -33.74
CA TRP A 264 -15.29 -9.17 -34.23
C TRP A 264 -13.88 -9.52 -34.72
N LYS A 265 -13.50 -9.00 -35.89
CA LYS A 265 -12.13 -9.07 -36.36
C LYS A 265 -11.24 -8.20 -35.48
N VAL A 266 -10.09 -8.77 -35.07
CA VAL A 266 -9.12 -8.06 -34.24
C VAL A 266 -8.03 -7.46 -35.11
N TRP A 267 -7.91 -6.14 -35.07
CA TRP A 267 -6.94 -5.36 -35.84
C TRP A 267 -5.70 -4.99 -35.03
N GLY A 268 -5.72 -5.17 -33.74
CA GLY A 268 -4.61 -4.87 -32.86
C GLY A 268 -4.86 -5.26 -31.41
N VAL A 269 -3.78 -5.28 -30.65
CA VAL A 269 -3.79 -5.55 -29.21
C VAL A 269 -3.03 -4.45 -28.51
N LYS A 270 -3.61 -3.89 -27.45
CA LYS A 270 -2.97 -2.82 -26.64
C LYS A 270 -3.36 -2.95 -25.18
N MET A 271 -2.47 -2.52 -24.31
CA MET A 271 -2.82 -2.28 -22.91
C MET A 271 -3.39 -0.85 -22.79
N ILE A 272 -4.62 -0.74 -22.29
CA ILE A 272 -5.31 0.55 -22.09
C ILE A 272 -5.70 0.61 -20.61
N LYS A 273 -5.17 1.57 -19.87
CA LYS A 273 -5.37 1.69 -18.41
C LYS A 273 -5.17 0.37 -17.66
N GLY A 274 -4.10 -0.37 -17.99
CA GLY A 274 -3.77 -1.65 -17.34
C GLY A 274 -4.62 -2.85 -17.80
N MET A 275 -5.58 -2.65 -18.71
CA MET A 275 -6.40 -3.73 -19.27
C MET A 275 -5.93 -4.09 -20.67
N LYS A 276 -5.78 -5.39 -20.93
CA LYS A 276 -5.59 -5.88 -22.30
C LYS A 276 -6.86 -5.62 -23.09
N CYS A 277 -6.73 -4.95 -24.23
CA CYS A 277 -7.85 -4.63 -25.11
C CYS A 277 -7.55 -5.08 -26.56
N TYR A 278 -8.59 -5.44 -27.26
CA TYR A 278 -8.56 -5.79 -28.69
C TYR A 278 -9.20 -4.67 -29.52
N LYS A 279 -8.50 -4.20 -30.55
CA LYS A 279 -9.03 -3.24 -31.51
C LYS A 279 -9.97 -3.98 -32.45
N ILE A 280 -11.24 -3.61 -32.44
CA ILE A 280 -12.28 -4.25 -33.26
C ILE A 280 -12.87 -3.33 -34.35
N GLY A 281 -12.26 -2.16 -34.53
CA GLY A 281 -12.65 -1.16 -35.51
C GLY A 281 -11.64 0.00 -35.54
N THR A 282 -12.11 1.23 -35.41
CA THR A 282 -11.27 2.43 -35.38
C THR A 282 -10.44 2.54 -34.10
N ASP A 283 -9.64 3.60 -33.95
CA ASP A 283 -8.86 3.85 -32.73
C ASP A 283 -9.74 4.17 -31.50
N GLU A 284 -11.04 4.36 -31.70
CA GLU A 284 -12.04 4.57 -30.67
C GLU A 284 -12.86 3.31 -30.34
N GLN A 285 -12.42 2.13 -30.84
CA GLN A 285 -13.19 0.89 -30.74
C GLN A 285 -12.35 -0.25 -30.20
N TRP A 286 -12.05 -0.15 -28.91
CA TRP A 286 -11.29 -1.15 -28.18
C TRP A 286 -12.19 -1.88 -27.18
N VAL A 287 -12.29 -3.21 -27.30
CA VAL A 287 -13.02 -4.06 -26.35
C VAL A 287 -12.06 -4.65 -25.32
N PRO A 288 -12.37 -4.52 -24.01
CA PRO A 288 -11.54 -5.18 -22.99
C PRO A 288 -11.54 -6.71 -23.16
N ALA A 289 -10.36 -7.32 -23.18
CA ALA A 289 -10.17 -8.76 -23.42
C ALA A 289 -10.91 -9.65 -22.41
N LYS A 290 -11.14 -9.15 -21.20
CA LYS A 290 -11.90 -9.86 -20.15
C LYS A 290 -13.35 -10.17 -20.53
N PHE A 291 -13.89 -9.46 -21.49
CA PHE A 291 -15.26 -9.68 -22.01
C PHE A 291 -15.29 -10.49 -23.30
N THR A 292 -14.16 -11.05 -23.70
CA THR A 292 -14.04 -11.75 -25.00
C THR A 292 -13.42 -13.11 -24.85
N LYS A 293 -13.69 -13.99 -25.80
CA LYS A 293 -12.98 -15.26 -26.05
C LYS A 293 -12.32 -15.19 -27.42
N ILE A 294 -11.08 -15.70 -27.54
CA ILE A 294 -10.43 -15.81 -28.82
C ILE A 294 -11.02 -17.01 -29.55
N VAL A 295 -11.39 -16.80 -30.81
CA VAL A 295 -11.83 -17.82 -31.72
C VAL A 295 -10.69 -18.04 -32.73
N LYS A 296 -10.29 -19.28 -32.90
CA LYS A 296 -9.22 -19.66 -33.83
C LYS A 296 -9.66 -19.46 -35.29
#